data_79d7df2db5deec5526e8a641aec1b387
#
_entry.id   79d7df2db5deec5526e8a641aec1b387
#
_cell.length_a   1.000
_cell.length_b   1.000
_cell.length_c   1.000
_cell.angle_alpha   90.00
_cell.angle_beta   90.00
_cell.angle_gamma   90.00
#
_symmetry.space_group_name_H-M   'P 1'
#
loop_
_entity.id
_entity.type
_entity.pdbx_description
1 polymer ?
#
loop_
_entity_poly.entity_id
_entity_poly.type
_entity_poly.pdbx_seq_one_letter_code
_entity_poly.pdbx_strand_id
1 'polypeptide(L)'
;MLEMLFCSLLTILPDYLYRRYAQGKRLGKEITLYSMWFELRWGITSCLILTVSLITLVFYNHPSTTNVTLFFRTVPIVPETNGRVAEVFVGFSGRVDRGAPIFRLENIKQEAAVDAARHKVAEIEAEAKVAQSELQKADSAVQEANAANQQVLDELETKRELQRRDSGNVAFREIERLEVRAQGAAAAVATAAAAKESIAQRISTVLPAQKATAEAVLDQAQVDLDKTVIRAGVSGRVEQFTLRVGDVVNPLMRPAGVLIPEGAGQTALQAGFDQIEAQVMKVGMAAEVACVSKPWTIIPMTVTQVQDFIAAGQFRGGEQLLDVQQVSRPGTLLVFLEPLYEGGLDGVTPGSSCIANAYSSNHDVIVAKDTSALRGAALHVVDALALVHALILRLQALVMPFQNLVLSGH
;
A
#
# COMPACT_ATOMS: atom_id res chain seq x y z
N MET A 1 -37.09 21.20 -8.39
CA MET A 1 -38.47 21.47 -7.94
C MET A 1 -38.58 22.81 -7.23
N LEU A 2 -37.67 23.10 -6.29
CA LEU A 2 -37.62 24.37 -5.56
C LEU A 2 -37.32 25.56 -6.48
N GLU A 3 -36.41 25.39 -7.42
CA GLU A 3 -36.01 26.36 -8.45
C GLU A 3 -37.19 26.75 -9.33
N MET A 4 -37.99 25.75 -9.73
CA MET A 4 -39.17 25.99 -10.54
C MET A 4 -40.26 26.74 -9.78
N LEU A 5 -40.42 26.47 -8.48
CA LEU A 5 -41.33 27.21 -7.58
C LEU A 5 -40.88 28.66 -7.45
N PHE A 6 -39.58 28.90 -7.19
CA PHE A 6 -39.00 30.24 -7.09
C PHE A 6 -39.14 31.03 -8.39
N CYS A 7 -38.81 30.40 -9.53
CA CYS A 7 -38.94 31.04 -10.84
C CYS A 7 -40.43 31.35 -11.17
N SER A 8 -41.37 30.45 -10.81
CA SER A 8 -42.80 30.67 -11.02
C SER A 8 -43.33 31.85 -10.24
N LEU A 9 -42.83 32.06 -9.00
CA LEU A 9 -43.18 33.19 -8.16
C LEU A 9 -42.70 34.51 -8.77
N LEU A 10 -41.54 34.52 -9.43
CA LEU A 10 -40.98 35.73 -10.06
C LEU A 10 -41.52 36.02 -11.44
N THR A 11 -42.08 35.05 -12.17
CA THR A 11 -42.49 35.23 -13.55
C THR A 11 -43.97 35.00 -13.76
N ILE A 12 -44.53 33.86 -13.35
CA ILE A 12 -45.91 33.52 -13.55
C ILE A 12 -46.83 34.32 -12.65
N LEU A 13 -46.45 34.52 -11.39
CA LEU A 13 -47.27 35.30 -10.44
C LEU A 13 -47.43 36.75 -10.90
N PRO A 14 -46.40 37.54 -11.29
CA PRO A 14 -46.55 38.86 -11.81
C PRO A 14 -47.40 38.94 -13.10
N ASP A 15 -47.23 37.98 -14.05
CA ASP A 15 -48.05 37.90 -15.27
C ASP A 15 -49.54 37.65 -14.90
N TYR A 16 -49.79 36.75 -13.94
CA TYR A 16 -51.14 36.51 -13.43
C TYR A 16 -51.73 37.75 -12.74
N LEU A 17 -50.96 38.44 -11.87
CA LEU A 17 -51.43 39.63 -11.19
C LEU A 17 -51.74 40.76 -12.16
N TYR A 18 -50.93 40.98 -13.21
CA TYR A 18 -51.20 41.92 -14.27
C TYR A 18 -52.52 41.58 -14.99
N ARG A 19 -52.75 40.30 -15.35
CA ARG A 19 -53.99 39.91 -16.00
C ARG A 19 -55.19 40.03 -15.08
N ARG A 20 -55.04 39.80 -13.82
CA ARG A 20 -56.11 39.93 -12.84
C ARG A 20 -56.50 41.38 -12.58
N TYR A 21 -55.55 42.24 -12.37
CA TYR A 21 -55.83 43.64 -11.95
C TYR A 21 -55.92 44.63 -13.11
N ALA A 22 -55.17 44.47 -14.17
CA ALA A 22 -55.23 45.33 -15.36
C ALA A 22 -56.25 44.86 -16.40
N GLN A 23 -56.44 43.52 -16.59
CA GLN A 23 -57.33 42.97 -17.61
C GLN A 23 -58.62 42.36 -17.04
N GLY A 24 -58.79 42.28 -15.70
CA GLY A 24 -59.98 41.78 -15.05
C GLY A 24 -60.19 40.25 -15.14
N LYS A 25 -59.22 39.51 -15.64
CA LYS A 25 -59.35 38.06 -15.88
C LYS A 25 -59.11 37.27 -14.59
N ARG A 26 -60.04 36.32 -14.27
CA ARG A 26 -59.99 35.51 -13.04
C ARG A 26 -59.66 34.07 -13.34
N LEU A 27 -58.84 33.48 -12.46
CA LEU A 27 -58.54 32.03 -12.55
C LEU A 27 -59.83 31.24 -12.31
N GLY A 28 -60.06 30.21 -13.11
CA GLY A 28 -61.23 29.31 -13.05
C GLY A 28 -62.44 29.86 -13.82
N LYS A 29 -62.41 31.12 -14.33
CA LYS A 29 -63.46 31.68 -15.19
C LYS A 29 -62.91 31.94 -16.58
N GLU A 30 -62.15 33.04 -16.75
CA GLU A 30 -61.55 33.40 -18.04
C GLU A 30 -60.23 32.70 -18.28
N ILE A 31 -59.46 32.39 -17.19
CA ILE A 31 -58.22 31.63 -17.23
C ILE A 31 -58.52 30.22 -16.75
N THR A 32 -58.86 29.31 -17.67
CA THR A 32 -59.13 27.87 -17.46
C THR A 32 -57.84 27.07 -17.61
N LEU A 33 -57.81 25.82 -17.19
CA LEU A 33 -56.69 24.92 -17.46
C LEU A 33 -56.32 24.82 -18.94
N TYR A 34 -57.33 24.92 -19.83
CA TYR A 34 -57.12 24.86 -21.27
C TYR A 34 -56.53 26.16 -21.83
N SER A 35 -56.99 27.32 -21.37
CA SER A 35 -56.52 28.64 -21.85
C SER A 35 -55.31 29.13 -21.12
N MET A 36 -54.88 28.49 -20.02
CA MET A 36 -53.78 28.93 -19.16
C MET A 36 -52.46 29.14 -19.91
N TRP A 37 -52.14 28.19 -20.83
CA TRP A 37 -50.94 28.29 -21.65
C TRP A 37 -50.95 29.54 -22.54
N PHE A 38 -52.07 29.88 -23.14
CA PHE A 38 -52.21 31.05 -24.02
C PHE A 38 -52.22 32.35 -23.21
N GLU A 39 -52.96 32.38 -22.11
CA GLU A 39 -53.14 33.56 -21.29
C GLU A 39 -51.86 33.90 -20.47
N LEU A 40 -51.17 32.92 -19.89
CA LEU A 40 -49.96 33.10 -19.12
C LEU A 40 -48.67 32.74 -19.90
N ARG A 41 -48.72 32.76 -21.22
CA ARG A 41 -47.60 32.32 -22.06
C ARG A 41 -46.29 33.03 -21.76
N TRP A 42 -46.32 34.31 -21.48
CA TRP A 42 -45.11 35.08 -21.15
C TRP A 42 -44.54 34.70 -19.82
N GLY A 43 -45.37 34.57 -18.77
CA GLY A 43 -44.94 34.11 -17.46
C GLY A 43 -44.38 32.66 -17.51
N ILE A 44 -45.06 31.74 -18.22
CA ILE A 44 -44.64 30.34 -18.35
C ILE A 44 -43.34 30.20 -19.14
N THR A 45 -43.22 30.86 -20.29
CA THR A 45 -41.98 30.81 -21.09
C THR A 45 -40.81 31.42 -20.41
N SER A 46 -40.99 32.59 -19.73
CA SER A 46 -39.98 33.23 -18.93
C SER A 46 -39.58 32.39 -17.72
N CYS A 47 -40.56 31.71 -17.07
CA CYS A 47 -40.28 30.74 -16.00
C CYS A 47 -39.38 29.62 -16.46
N LEU A 48 -39.73 29.02 -17.61
CA LEU A 48 -38.93 27.89 -18.16
C LEU A 48 -37.52 28.32 -18.50
N ILE A 49 -37.35 29.44 -19.20
CA ILE A 49 -36.01 29.99 -19.53
C ILE A 49 -35.22 30.29 -18.27
N LEU A 50 -35.84 30.96 -17.31
CA LEU A 50 -35.17 31.34 -16.04
C LEU A 50 -34.78 30.09 -15.23
N THR A 51 -35.66 29.07 -15.17
CA THR A 51 -35.39 27.84 -14.45
C THR A 51 -34.21 27.09 -15.09
N VAL A 52 -34.22 26.90 -16.43
CA VAL A 52 -33.13 26.24 -17.15
C VAL A 52 -31.81 27.00 -16.96
N SER A 53 -31.85 28.35 -17.09
CA SER A 53 -30.66 29.18 -16.89
C SER A 53 -30.13 29.10 -15.45
N LEU A 54 -31.01 29.14 -14.47
CA LEU A 54 -30.63 29.02 -13.05
C LEU A 54 -30.01 27.66 -12.74
N ILE A 55 -30.65 26.58 -13.19
CA ILE A 55 -30.14 25.22 -13.01
C ILE A 55 -28.76 25.08 -13.65
N THR A 56 -28.63 25.53 -14.91
CA THR A 56 -27.36 25.47 -15.62
C THR A 56 -26.27 26.25 -14.88
N LEU A 57 -26.58 27.47 -14.42
CA LEU A 57 -25.62 28.32 -13.71
C LEU A 57 -25.19 27.72 -12.36
N VAL A 58 -26.15 27.18 -11.61
CA VAL A 58 -25.88 26.53 -10.31
C VAL A 58 -25.00 25.31 -10.49
N PHE A 59 -25.43 24.34 -11.29
CA PHE A 59 -24.73 23.07 -11.43
C PHE A 59 -23.41 23.18 -12.21
N TYR A 60 -23.26 24.16 -13.09
CA TYR A 60 -21.99 24.39 -13.76
C TYR A 60 -20.94 24.96 -12.82
N ASN A 61 -21.28 25.94 -11.94
CA ASN A 61 -20.33 26.58 -11.06
C ASN A 61 -20.17 25.86 -9.71
N HIS A 62 -21.18 25.13 -9.27
CA HIS A 62 -21.18 24.41 -8.00
C HIS A 62 -21.47 22.91 -8.27
N PRO A 63 -20.42 22.14 -8.61
CA PRO A 63 -20.55 20.72 -8.94
C PRO A 63 -21.24 19.90 -7.87
N SER A 64 -22.07 18.95 -8.29
CA SER A 64 -22.73 18.00 -7.39
C SER A 64 -22.70 16.58 -7.93
N THR A 65 -22.55 15.62 -7.05
CA THR A 65 -22.58 14.20 -7.45
C THR A 65 -23.21 13.31 -6.39
N THR A 66 -23.90 12.28 -6.85
CA THR A 66 -24.40 11.19 -6.02
C THR A 66 -23.45 9.97 -6.02
N ASN A 67 -22.39 10.03 -6.82
CA ASN A 67 -21.40 8.97 -6.95
C ASN A 67 -20.24 9.19 -5.98
N VAL A 68 -20.54 9.16 -4.69
CA VAL A 68 -19.54 9.36 -3.62
C VAL A 68 -19.50 8.13 -2.73
N THR A 69 -18.32 7.64 -2.46
CA THR A 69 -18.14 6.45 -1.62
C THR A 69 -17.02 6.68 -0.62
N LEU A 70 -17.25 6.26 0.61
CA LEU A 70 -16.20 6.18 1.61
C LEU A 70 -15.34 4.96 1.30
N PHE A 71 -14.23 5.17 0.60
CA PHE A 71 -13.35 4.08 0.22
C PHE A 71 -12.49 3.61 1.39
N PHE A 72 -12.16 2.35 1.38
CA PHE A 72 -11.26 1.76 2.37
C PHE A 72 -10.31 0.78 1.70
N ARG A 73 -9.11 0.74 2.24
CA ARG A 73 -8.08 -0.19 1.76
C ARG A 73 -8.35 -1.58 2.33
N THR A 74 -8.26 -2.59 1.50
CA THR A 74 -8.21 -3.99 1.90
C THR A 74 -6.83 -4.57 1.61
N VAL A 75 -6.40 -5.52 2.43
CA VAL A 75 -5.17 -6.29 2.23
C VAL A 75 -5.59 -7.73 1.93
N PRO A 76 -5.30 -8.25 0.75
CA PRO A 76 -5.60 -9.65 0.44
C PRO A 76 -4.73 -10.58 1.27
N ILE A 77 -5.31 -11.63 1.83
CA ILE A 77 -4.60 -12.68 2.56
C ILE A 77 -4.18 -13.73 1.55
N VAL A 78 -2.89 -13.75 1.20
CA VAL A 78 -2.31 -14.65 0.21
C VAL A 78 -1.13 -15.38 0.85
N PRO A 79 -0.99 -16.71 0.69
CA PRO A 79 0.19 -17.44 1.11
C PRO A 79 1.39 -17.07 0.23
N GLU A 80 2.60 -17.07 0.80
CA GLU A 80 3.83 -16.84 0.04
C GLU A 80 4.34 -18.11 -0.64
N THR A 81 3.93 -19.28 -0.13
CA THR A 81 4.36 -20.61 -0.60
C THR A 81 3.16 -21.50 -0.91
N ASN A 82 3.38 -22.47 -1.79
CA ASN A 82 2.39 -23.52 -2.07
C ASN A 82 2.35 -24.50 -0.91
N GLY A 83 1.17 -24.96 -0.56
CA GLY A 83 1.03 -25.98 0.47
C GLY A 83 -0.40 -26.40 0.73
N ARG A 84 -0.57 -27.42 1.57
CA ARG A 84 -1.87 -27.82 2.11
C ARG A 84 -2.08 -27.12 3.45
N VAL A 85 -3.27 -26.64 3.70
CA VAL A 85 -3.64 -26.02 4.98
C VAL A 85 -3.69 -27.09 6.07
N ALA A 86 -2.84 -26.94 7.08
CA ALA A 86 -2.77 -27.83 8.24
C ALA A 86 -3.68 -27.35 9.38
N GLU A 87 -3.75 -26.02 9.56
CA GLU A 87 -4.50 -25.42 10.67
C GLU A 87 -5.01 -24.04 10.29
N VAL A 88 -6.17 -23.67 10.82
CA VAL A 88 -6.81 -22.36 10.62
C VAL A 88 -7.11 -21.75 11.99
N PHE A 89 -6.64 -20.53 12.24
CA PHE A 89 -6.76 -19.84 13.53
C PHE A 89 -7.87 -18.80 13.57
N VAL A 90 -8.42 -18.43 12.40
CA VAL A 90 -9.47 -17.41 12.27
C VAL A 90 -10.75 -18.01 11.72
N GLY A 91 -11.89 -17.43 12.10
CA GLY A 91 -13.18 -17.79 11.51
C GLY A 91 -13.43 -17.07 10.18
N PHE A 92 -14.66 -17.21 9.64
CA PHE A 92 -15.11 -16.51 8.44
C PHE A 92 -14.94 -14.99 8.53
N SER A 93 -15.13 -14.43 9.72
CA SER A 93 -14.88 -13.04 10.08
C SER A 93 -14.34 -12.98 11.50
N GLY A 94 -13.34 -12.11 11.75
CA GLY A 94 -12.75 -11.98 13.09
C GLY A 94 -11.72 -10.88 13.17
N ARG A 95 -11.53 -10.31 14.37
CA ARG A 95 -10.48 -9.33 14.64
C ARG A 95 -9.15 -10.04 14.84
N VAL A 96 -8.09 -9.48 14.28
CA VAL A 96 -6.72 -9.97 14.41
C VAL A 96 -5.77 -8.81 14.67
N ASP A 97 -4.78 -9.05 15.51
CA ASP A 97 -3.70 -8.11 15.77
C ASP A 97 -2.55 -8.34 14.78
N ARG A 98 -1.72 -7.34 14.56
CA ARG A 98 -0.52 -7.46 13.74
C ARG A 98 0.38 -8.58 14.25
N GLY A 99 0.80 -9.47 13.34
CA GLY A 99 1.62 -10.63 13.65
C GLY A 99 0.85 -11.86 14.14
N ALA A 100 -0.45 -11.76 14.43
CA ALA A 100 -1.27 -12.92 14.80
C ALA A 100 -1.33 -13.93 13.66
N PRO A 101 -1.26 -15.26 13.94
CA PRO A 101 -1.36 -16.28 12.91
C PRO A 101 -2.81 -16.34 12.38
N ILE A 102 -2.95 -16.45 11.06
CA ILE A 102 -4.24 -16.59 10.38
C ILE A 102 -4.48 -18.05 10.02
N PHE A 103 -3.53 -18.69 9.38
CA PHE A 103 -3.52 -20.12 9.09
C PHE A 103 -2.10 -20.63 8.91
N ARG A 104 -1.92 -21.94 8.99
CA ARG A 104 -0.63 -22.62 8.84
C ARG A 104 -0.72 -23.69 7.75
N LEU A 105 0.33 -23.78 6.95
CA LEU A 105 0.51 -24.84 5.96
C LEU A 105 1.21 -26.06 6.58
N GLU A 106 1.08 -27.22 5.95
CA GLU A 106 1.90 -28.38 6.27
C GLU A 106 3.38 -28.03 6.07
N ASN A 107 4.18 -28.20 7.10
CA ASN A 107 5.56 -27.74 7.19
C ASN A 107 6.61 -28.85 7.40
N ILE A 108 6.20 -30.13 7.32
CA ILE A 108 7.08 -31.28 7.59
C ILE A 108 8.38 -31.23 6.77
N LYS A 109 8.30 -30.80 5.52
CA LYS A 109 9.48 -30.68 4.65
C LYS A 109 10.41 -29.56 5.09
N GLN A 110 9.86 -28.43 5.51
CA GLN A 110 10.62 -27.27 5.97
C GLN A 110 11.28 -27.57 7.33
N GLU A 111 10.57 -28.22 8.24
CA GLU A 111 11.15 -28.68 9.52
C GLU A 111 12.33 -29.64 9.29
N ALA A 112 12.17 -30.61 8.41
CA ALA A 112 13.25 -31.54 8.06
C ALA A 112 14.45 -30.81 7.40
N ALA A 113 14.20 -29.75 6.61
CA ALA A 113 15.26 -28.95 6.00
C ALA A 113 16.04 -28.13 7.07
N VAL A 114 15.32 -27.55 8.04
CA VAL A 114 15.94 -26.84 9.18
C VAL A 114 16.82 -27.80 9.99
N ASP A 115 16.32 -29.00 10.30
CA ASP A 115 17.08 -29.97 11.06
C ASP A 115 18.32 -30.45 10.30
N ALA A 116 18.20 -30.72 9.00
CA ALA A 116 19.35 -31.10 8.15
C ALA A 116 20.42 -29.97 8.13
N ALA A 117 20.00 -28.70 7.96
CA ALA A 117 20.92 -27.58 7.97
C ALA A 117 21.57 -27.38 9.34
N ARG A 118 20.83 -27.57 10.43
CA ARG A 118 21.37 -27.52 11.82
C ARG A 118 22.43 -28.60 12.05
N HIS A 119 22.18 -29.82 11.57
CA HIS A 119 23.16 -30.90 11.65
C HIS A 119 24.43 -30.60 10.85
N LYS A 120 24.31 -29.90 9.70
CA LYS A 120 25.47 -29.49 8.90
C LYS A 120 26.34 -28.46 9.63
N VAL A 121 25.75 -27.51 10.33
CA VAL A 121 26.50 -26.56 11.19
C VAL A 121 27.23 -27.32 12.29
N ALA A 122 26.55 -28.25 12.96
CA ALA A 122 27.16 -29.07 14.02
C ALA A 122 28.31 -29.96 13.51
N GLU A 123 28.22 -30.51 12.30
CA GLU A 123 29.28 -31.26 11.63
C GLU A 123 30.54 -30.40 11.45
N ILE A 124 30.40 -29.18 10.94
CA ILE A 124 31.53 -28.27 10.74
C ILE A 124 32.15 -27.85 12.08
N GLU A 125 31.34 -27.64 13.11
CA GLU A 125 31.84 -27.37 14.48
C GLU A 125 32.62 -28.55 15.05
N ALA A 126 32.20 -29.76 14.77
CA ALA A 126 32.96 -30.96 15.15
C ALA A 126 34.28 -31.06 14.37
N GLU A 127 34.26 -30.79 13.04
CA GLU A 127 35.50 -30.71 12.24
C GLU A 127 36.47 -29.66 12.77
N ALA A 128 35.98 -28.51 13.23
CA ALA A 128 36.83 -27.46 13.81
C ALA A 128 37.54 -27.95 15.07
N LYS A 129 36.87 -28.72 15.93
CA LYS A 129 37.48 -29.33 17.12
C LYS A 129 38.55 -30.36 16.75
N VAL A 130 38.28 -31.20 15.73
CA VAL A 130 39.26 -32.15 15.22
C VAL A 130 40.50 -31.42 14.68
N ALA A 131 40.28 -30.38 13.84
CA ALA A 131 41.38 -29.60 13.28
C ALA A 131 42.23 -28.92 14.39
N GLN A 132 41.63 -28.47 15.51
CA GLN A 132 42.36 -27.95 16.64
C GLN A 132 43.28 -28.99 17.28
N SER A 133 42.81 -30.23 17.40
CA SER A 133 43.62 -31.35 17.89
C SER A 133 44.75 -31.73 16.90
N GLU A 134 44.48 -31.66 15.61
CA GLU A 134 45.49 -31.83 14.56
C GLU A 134 46.54 -30.73 14.60
N LEU A 135 46.17 -29.48 14.90
CA LEU A 135 47.10 -28.36 15.07
C LEU A 135 48.06 -28.58 16.24
N GLN A 136 47.55 -29.06 17.40
CA GLN A 136 48.39 -29.42 18.55
C GLN A 136 49.38 -30.53 18.20
N LYS A 137 48.95 -31.57 17.48
CA LYS A 137 49.82 -32.63 16.99
C LYS A 137 50.89 -32.13 16.03
N ALA A 138 50.54 -31.26 15.11
CA ALA A 138 51.48 -30.62 14.17
C ALA A 138 52.46 -29.70 14.90
N ASP A 139 52.03 -28.98 15.95
CA ASP A 139 52.92 -28.22 16.80
C ASP A 139 53.97 -29.05 17.51
N SER A 140 53.55 -30.19 18.06
CA SER A 140 54.48 -31.17 18.69
C SER A 140 55.48 -31.71 17.68
N ALA A 141 55.07 -31.98 16.41
CA ALA A 141 55.95 -32.45 15.35
C ALA A 141 56.98 -31.38 14.95
N VAL A 142 56.59 -30.06 14.94
CA VAL A 142 57.56 -28.94 14.73
C VAL A 142 58.57 -28.91 15.89
N GLN A 143 58.13 -29.07 17.12
CA GLN A 143 59.04 -29.07 18.28
C GLN A 143 60.03 -30.24 18.22
N GLU A 144 59.58 -31.45 17.85
CA GLU A 144 60.43 -32.63 17.65
C GLU A 144 61.47 -32.38 16.56
N ALA A 145 61.07 -31.89 15.39
CA ALA A 145 61.93 -31.57 14.29
C ALA A 145 62.97 -30.51 14.65
N ASN A 146 62.59 -29.47 15.41
CA ASN A 146 63.48 -28.45 15.92
C ASN A 146 64.52 -29.01 16.89
N ALA A 147 64.11 -29.86 17.81
CA ALA A 147 65.02 -30.52 18.74
C ALA A 147 66.03 -31.41 18.02
N ALA A 148 65.55 -32.21 17.02
CA ALA A 148 66.45 -33.02 16.19
C ALA A 148 67.45 -32.14 15.39
N ASN A 149 66.99 -31.03 14.79
CA ASN A 149 67.85 -30.11 14.05
C ASN A 149 68.93 -29.48 15.00
N GLN A 150 68.49 -29.04 16.19
CA GLN A 150 69.40 -28.45 17.15
C GLN A 150 70.47 -29.46 17.59
N GLN A 151 70.07 -30.71 17.86
CA GLN A 151 71.06 -31.75 18.22
C GLN A 151 72.13 -31.94 17.12
N VAL A 152 71.74 -31.95 15.81
CA VAL A 152 72.68 -32.10 14.70
C VAL A 152 73.58 -30.90 14.57
N LEU A 153 73.06 -29.68 14.80
CA LEU A 153 73.83 -28.42 14.76
C LEU A 153 74.84 -28.36 15.88
N ASP A 154 74.50 -28.75 17.10
CA ASP A 154 75.38 -28.83 18.28
C ASP A 154 76.49 -29.86 18.03
N GLU A 155 76.19 -31.02 17.44
CA GLU A 155 77.17 -32.03 17.06
C GLU A 155 78.13 -31.49 16.00
N LEU A 156 77.64 -30.82 14.95
CA LEU A 156 78.44 -30.18 13.89
C LEU A 156 79.36 -29.09 14.46
N GLU A 157 78.89 -28.23 15.33
CA GLU A 157 79.66 -27.18 15.97
C GLU A 157 80.75 -27.77 16.84
N THR A 158 80.45 -28.77 17.68
CA THR A 158 81.42 -29.46 18.49
C THR A 158 82.51 -30.09 17.64
N LYS A 159 82.21 -30.75 16.52
CA LYS A 159 83.18 -31.36 15.60
C LYS A 159 84.03 -30.31 14.86
N ARG A 160 83.47 -29.20 14.46
CA ARG A 160 84.18 -28.08 13.86
C ARG A 160 85.16 -27.42 14.83
N GLU A 161 84.78 -27.26 16.11
CA GLU A 161 85.63 -26.74 17.16
C GLU A 161 86.81 -27.66 17.44
N LEU A 162 86.57 -29.01 17.53
CA LEU A 162 87.62 -29.98 17.67
C LEU A 162 88.59 -29.96 16.52
N GLN A 163 88.12 -29.85 15.27
CA GLN A 163 88.98 -29.75 14.07
C GLN A 163 89.83 -28.49 14.10
N ARG A 164 89.33 -27.37 14.61
CA ARG A 164 90.08 -26.11 14.76
C ARG A 164 91.17 -26.20 15.79
N ARG A 165 91.00 -26.99 16.83
CA ARG A 165 91.98 -27.21 17.91
C ARG A 165 93.06 -28.22 17.56
N ASP A 166 92.68 -29.29 16.84
CA ASP A 166 93.61 -30.33 16.39
C ASP A 166 93.18 -30.91 15.02
N SER A 167 93.84 -30.58 13.96
CA SER A 167 93.47 -30.90 12.59
C SER A 167 93.59 -32.40 12.26
N GLY A 168 94.18 -33.25 13.16
CA GLY A 168 94.29 -34.69 12.95
C GLY A 168 93.21 -35.57 13.50
N ASN A 169 92.39 -35.04 14.34
CA ASN A 169 91.40 -35.85 15.13
C ASN A 169 90.01 -35.93 14.50
N VAL A 170 89.66 -35.10 13.49
CA VAL A 170 88.32 -35.16 12.80
C VAL A 170 88.56 -35.24 11.27
N ALA A 171 88.05 -36.29 10.63
CA ALA A 171 88.10 -36.41 9.21
C ALA A 171 87.19 -35.37 8.48
N PHE A 172 87.69 -34.71 7.44
CA PHE A 172 86.95 -33.71 6.67
C PHE A 172 85.57 -34.24 6.18
N ARG A 173 85.52 -35.51 5.75
CA ARG A 173 84.30 -36.18 5.35
C ARG A 173 83.25 -36.32 6.44
N GLU A 174 83.62 -36.31 7.68
CA GLU A 174 82.69 -36.39 8.84
C GLU A 174 81.95 -35.08 8.98
N ILE A 175 82.66 -33.95 8.85
CA ILE A 175 82.02 -32.62 8.88
C ILE A 175 81.10 -32.43 7.67
N GLU A 176 81.51 -32.78 6.46
CA GLU A 176 80.70 -32.73 5.27
C GLU A 176 79.43 -33.56 5.41
N ARG A 177 79.54 -34.75 6.00
CA ARG A 177 78.40 -35.63 6.25
C ARG A 177 77.43 -35.02 7.27
N LEU A 178 77.96 -34.37 8.32
CA LEU A 178 77.16 -33.65 9.32
C LEU A 178 76.49 -32.39 8.72
N GLU A 179 77.16 -31.68 7.82
CA GLU A 179 76.53 -30.55 7.11
C GLU A 179 75.38 -30.97 6.25
N VAL A 180 75.47 -32.07 5.47
CA VAL A 180 74.36 -32.60 4.70
C VAL A 180 73.26 -33.07 5.62
N ARG A 181 73.59 -33.66 6.78
CA ARG A 181 72.60 -34.09 7.77
C ARG A 181 71.87 -32.90 8.43
N ALA A 182 72.60 -31.80 8.71
CA ALA A 182 72.03 -30.56 9.23
C ALA A 182 71.09 -29.89 8.21
N GLN A 183 71.46 -29.90 6.92
CA GLN A 183 70.54 -29.45 5.85
C GLN A 183 69.29 -30.28 5.76
N GLY A 184 69.43 -31.62 5.90
CA GLY A 184 68.27 -32.54 5.92
C GLY A 184 67.36 -32.30 7.13
N ALA A 185 67.95 -32.05 8.31
CA ALA A 185 67.18 -31.73 9.52
C ALA A 185 66.48 -30.36 9.40
N ALA A 186 67.15 -29.36 8.87
CA ALA A 186 66.54 -28.07 8.61
C ALA A 186 65.36 -28.18 7.58
N ALA A 187 65.47 -28.99 6.53
CA ALA A 187 64.42 -29.28 5.63
C ALA A 187 63.22 -29.97 6.29
N ALA A 188 63.47 -30.89 7.26
CA ALA A 188 62.42 -31.51 8.03
C ALA A 188 61.67 -30.50 8.92
N VAL A 189 62.36 -29.52 9.55
CA VAL A 189 61.73 -28.45 10.28
C VAL A 189 60.83 -27.62 9.38
N ALA A 190 61.31 -27.24 8.17
CA ALA A 190 60.52 -26.46 7.21
C ALA A 190 59.27 -27.21 6.76
N THR A 191 59.37 -28.52 6.54
CA THR A 191 58.23 -29.38 6.17
C THR A 191 57.19 -29.46 7.29
N ALA A 192 57.66 -29.66 8.55
CA ALA A 192 56.75 -29.71 9.70
C ALA A 192 56.05 -28.35 9.96
N ALA A 193 56.81 -27.25 9.79
CA ALA A 193 56.27 -25.88 9.90
C ALA A 193 55.21 -25.58 8.83
N ALA A 194 55.48 -25.99 7.58
CA ALA A 194 54.50 -25.83 6.50
C ALA A 194 53.22 -26.64 6.72
N ALA A 195 53.33 -27.85 7.27
CA ALA A 195 52.19 -28.68 7.62
C ALA A 195 51.35 -28.02 8.74
N LYS A 196 51.98 -27.49 9.80
CA LYS A 196 51.33 -26.74 10.88
C LYS A 196 50.59 -25.52 10.30
N GLU A 197 51.27 -24.71 9.47
CA GLU A 197 50.67 -23.51 8.85
C GLU A 197 49.45 -23.84 8.02
N SER A 198 49.49 -24.93 7.21
CA SER A 198 48.36 -25.40 6.43
C SER A 198 47.13 -25.72 7.31
N ILE A 199 47.35 -26.37 8.47
CA ILE A 199 46.24 -26.66 9.39
C ILE A 199 45.75 -25.37 10.06
N ALA A 200 46.64 -24.46 10.42
CA ALA A 200 46.31 -23.15 11.01
C ALA A 200 45.45 -22.32 10.02
N GLN A 201 45.80 -22.30 8.74
CA GLN A 201 45.01 -21.64 7.71
C GLN A 201 43.63 -22.29 7.51
N ARG A 202 43.57 -23.63 7.58
CA ARG A 202 42.28 -24.34 7.57
C ARG A 202 41.38 -23.90 8.71
N ILE A 203 41.90 -23.77 9.93
CA ILE A 203 41.15 -23.33 11.11
C ILE A 203 40.76 -21.85 11.02
N SER A 204 41.68 -20.97 10.59
CA SER A 204 41.47 -19.53 10.61
C SER A 204 40.63 -19.01 9.44
N THR A 205 40.65 -19.71 8.31
CA THR A 205 40.03 -19.19 7.05
C THR A 205 38.97 -20.14 6.51
N VAL A 206 39.31 -21.43 6.31
CA VAL A 206 38.44 -22.35 5.58
C VAL A 206 37.22 -22.77 6.41
N LEU A 207 37.45 -23.23 7.64
CA LEU A 207 36.37 -23.71 8.51
C LEU A 207 35.37 -22.59 8.90
N PRO A 208 35.79 -21.38 9.23
CA PRO A 208 34.88 -20.26 9.47
C PRO A 208 34.04 -19.90 8.24
N ALA A 209 34.65 -19.91 7.03
CA ALA A 209 33.90 -19.67 5.80
C ALA A 209 32.87 -20.76 5.51
N GLN A 210 33.22 -22.03 5.74
CA GLN A 210 32.28 -23.14 5.62
C GLN A 210 31.15 -23.06 6.64
N LYS A 211 31.47 -22.69 7.89
CA LYS A 211 30.47 -22.49 8.95
C LYS A 211 29.50 -21.36 8.58
N ALA A 212 30.01 -20.22 8.16
CA ALA A 212 29.18 -19.10 7.73
C ALA A 212 28.23 -19.48 6.56
N THR A 213 28.73 -20.30 5.62
CA THR A 213 27.87 -20.83 4.53
C THR A 213 26.79 -21.75 5.06
N ALA A 214 27.10 -22.64 5.99
CA ALA A 214 26.12 -23.56 6.58
C ALA A 214 25.09 -22.81 7.45
N GLU A 215 25.50 -21.79 8.18
CA GLU A 215 24.61 -20.90 8.93
C GLU A 215 23.67 -20.16 8.00
N ALA A 216 24.15 -19.63 6.88
CA ALA A 216 23.29 -18.97 5.88
C ALA A 216 22.24 -19.92 5.28
N VAL A 217 22.60 -21.21 5.08
CA VAL A 217 21.63 -22.24 4.65
C VAL A 217 20.61 -22.55 5.75
N LEU A 218 21.03 -22.56 7.01
CA LEU A 218 20.12 -22.74 8.16
C LEU A 218 19.15 -21.57 8.27
N ASP A 219 19.63 -20.34 8.14
CA ASP A 219 18.78 -19.15 8.17
C ASP A 219 17.76 -19.15 7.03
N GLN A 220 18.18 -19.55 5.83
CA GLN A 220 17.27 -19.69 4.69
C GLN A 220 16.18 -20.74 4.97
N ALA A 221 16.55 -21.90 5.50
CA ALA A 221 15.59 -22.96 5.84
C ALA A 221 14.61 -22.49 6.93
N GLN A 222 15.08 -21.71 7.90
CA GLN A 222 14.24 -21.13 8.95
C GLN A 222 13.23 -20.11 8.38
N VAL A 223 13.66 -19.22 7.48
CA VAL A 223 12.77 -18.29 6.78
C VAL A 223 11.70 -19.04 5.98
N ASP A 224 12.08 -20.13 5.30
CA ASP A 224 11.12 -20.93 4.54
C ASP A 224 10.13 -21.68 5.44
N LEU A 225 10.55 -22.08 6.64
CA LEU A 225 9.65 -22.62 7.66
C LEU A 225 8.71 -21.52 8.19
N ASP A 226 9.21 -20.33 8.50
CA ASP A 226 8.40 -19.25 9.01
C ASP A 226 7.31 -18.78 8.01
N LYS A 227 7.61 -18.84 6.70
CA LYS A 227 6.64 -18.57 5.63
C LYS A 227 5.48 -19.56 5.56
N THR A 228 5.58 -20.72 6.22
CA THR A 228 4.46 -21.66 6.30
C THR A 228 3.35 -21.21 7.25
N VAL A 229 3.64 -20.24 8.14
CA VAL A 229 2.66 -19.62 9.03
C VAL A 229 2.28 -18.24 8.48
N ILE A 230 1.10 -18.14 7.92
CA ILE A 230 0.60 -16.88 7.37
C ILE A 230 0.07 -16.03 8.52
N ARG A 231 0.63 -14.83 8.66
CA ARG A 231 0.33 -13.89 9.76
C ARG A 231 -0.30 -12.61 9.24
N ALA A 232 -1.06 -11.94 10.10
CA ALA A 232 -1.63 -10.64 9.81
C ALA A 232 -0.52 -9.57 9.71
N GLY A 233 -0.39 -8.93 8.55
CA GLY A 233 0.61 -7.85 8.35
C GLY A 233 0.28 -6.57 9.11
N VAL A 234 -0.99 -6.33 9.40
CA VAL A 234 -1.53 -5.18 10.13
C VAL A 234 -2.66 -5.63 11.06
N SER A 235 -2.92 -4.87 12.12
CA SER A 235 -4.10 -5.09 12.96
C SER A 235 -5.35 -4.69 12.19
N GLY A 236 -6.43 -5.47 12.35
CA GLY A 236 -7.66 -5.21 11.64
C GLY A 236 -8.68 -6.34 11.76
N ARG A 237 -9.60 -6.37 10.82
CA ARG A 237 -10.64 -7.39 10.75
C ARG A 237 -10.48 -8.23 9.49
N VAL A 238 -10.36 -9.53 9.68
CA VAL A 238 -10.43 -10.51 8.58
C VAL A 238 -11.88 -10.68 8.18
N GLU A 239 -12.16 -10.65 6.89
CA GLU A 239 -13.48 -10.87 6.32
C GLU A 239 -13.41 -11.87 5.16
N GLN A 240 -14.51 -12.61 4.96
CA GLN A 240 -14.67 -13.56 3.86
C GLN A 240 -13.55 -14.62 3.82
N PHE A 241 -13.06 -15.06 4.98
CA PHE A 241 -12.06 -16.11 5.05
C PHE A 241 -12.71 -17.48 4.76
N THR A 242 -12.29 -18.12 3.68
CA THR A 242 -12.97 -19.33 3.16
C THR A 242 -12.16 -20.60 3.25
N LEU A 243 -10.86 -20.53 3.57
CA LEU A 243 -10.01 -21.72 3.63
C LEU A 243 -10.38 -22.64 4.79
N ARG A 244 -10.23 -23.94 4.53
CA ARG A 244 -10.43 -25.01 5.50
C ARG A 244 -9.18 -25.91 5.58
N VAL A 245 -9.06 -26.63 6.68
CA VAL A 245 -8.02 -27.65 6.84
C VAL A 245 -8.14 -28.67 5.72
N GLY A 246 -7.02 -28.97 5.07
CA GLY A 246 -6.92 -29.86 3.92
C GLY A 246 -6.96 -29.18 2.56
N ASP A 247 -7.34 -27.91 2.47
CA ASP A 247 -7.31 -27.16 1.21
C ASP A 247 -5.87 -27.00 0.72
N VAL A 248 -5.70 -26.99 -0.60
CA VAL A 248 -4.41 -26.71 -1.24
C VAL A 248 -4.40 -25.27 -1.74
N VAL A 249 -3.39 -24.51 -1.35
CA VAL A 249 -3.23 -23.09 -1.68
C VAL A 249 -1.98 -22.84 -2.51
N ASN A 250 -2.07 -21.79 -3.33
CA ASN A 250 -0.98 -21.32 -4.18
C ASN A 250 -1.03 -19.79 -4.24
N PRO A 251 0.11 -19.06 -4.22
CA PRO A 251 0.17 -17.60 -4.33
C PRO A 251 -0.55 -17.00 -5.55
N LEU A 252 -0.68 -17.75 -6.63
CA LEU A 252 -1.35 -17.33 -7.87
C LEU A 252 -2.88 -17.58 -7.87
N MET A 253 -3.41 -18.23 -6.85
CA MET A 253 -4.83 -18.50 -6.71
C MET A 253 -5.57 -17.31 -6.06
N ARG A 254 -6.87 -17.51 -5.82
CA ARG A 254 -7.69 -16.52 -5.12
C ARG A 254 -7.14 -16.27 -3.71
N PRO A 255 -7.23 -15.03 -3.22
CA PRO A 255 -6.96 -14.74 -1.81
C PRO A 255 -7.81 -15.61 -0.89
N ALA A 256 -7.22 -16.02 0.23
CA ALA A 256 -7.88 -16.80 1.27
C ALA A 256 -9.02 -16.01 1.96
N GLY A 257 -8.91 -14.72 1.96
CA GLY A 257 -9.82 -13.75 2.54
C GLY A 257 -9.24 -12.35 2.37
N VAL A 258 -9.89 -11.36 2.96
CA VAL A 258 -9.43 -9.96 2.98
C VAL A 258 -9.27 -9.49 4.41
N LEU A 259 -8.20 -8.74 4.65
CA LEU A 259 -7.96 -8.05 5.92
C LEU A 259 -8.27 -6.57 5.73
N ILE A 260 -9.19 -6.05 6.53
CA ILE A 260 -9.55 -4.64 6.58
C ILE A 260 -8.78 -4.03 7.75
N PRO A 261 -7.79 -3.14 7.50
CA PRO A 261 -7.02 -2.51 8.57
C PRO A 261 -7.90 -1.69 9.52
N GLU A 262 -7.48 -1.55 10.78
CA GLU A 262 -8.11 -0.61 11.71
C GLU A 262 -7.97 0.83 11.19
N GLY A 263 -9.03 1.62 11.34
CA GLY A 263 -9.08 2.99 10.80
C GLY A 263 -9.27 3.07 9.28
N ALA A 264 -9.51 1.94 8.59
CA ALA A 264 -9.82 1.97 7.17
C ALA A 264 -11.11 2.76 6.91
N GLY A 265 -11.08 3.68 5.93
CA GLY A 265 -12.23 4.50 5.56
C GLY A 265 -12.46 5.73 6.45
N GLN A 266 -11.48 6.15 7.26
CA GLN A 266 -11.61 7.34 8.11
C GLN A 266 -10.95 8.59 7.52
N THR A 267 -10.25 8.49 6.41
CA THR A 267 -9.39 9.58 5.91
C THR A 267 -10.01 10.39 4.79
N ALA A 268 -10.66 9.75 3.81
CA ALA A 268 -11.13 10.47 2.63
C ALA A 268 -12.32 9.76 1.95
N LEU A 269 -13.11 10.55 1.22
CA LEU A 269 -14.16 10.09 0.32
C LEU A 269 -13.67 10.17 -1.13
N GLN A 270 -14.07 9.21 -1.95
CA GLN A 270 -13.93 9.28 -3.40
C GLN A 270 -15.25 9.75 -4.01
N ALA A 271 -15.20 10.80 -4.81
CA ALA A 271 -16.34 11.38 -5.50
C ALA A 271 -16.10 11.36 -7.01
N GLY A 272 -17.06 10.84 -7.77
CA GLY A 272 -17.06 10.85 -9.22
C GLY A 272 -17.93 11.96 -9.75
N PHE A 273 -17.34 13.05 -10.24
CA PHE A 273 -18.03 14.20 -10.82
C PHE A 273 -18.16 14.07 -12.34
N ASP A 274 -19.11 14.77 -12.96
CA ASP A 274 -19.28 14.78 -14.39
C ASP A 274 -18.13 15.50 -15.12
N GLN A 275 -17.86 15.13 -16.36
CA GLN A 275 -16.73 15.64 -17.13
C GLN A 275 -16.81 17.16 -17.36
N ILE A 276 -18.00 17.73 -17.47
CA ILE A 276 -18.20 19.16 -17.66
C ILE A 276 -17.71 19.97 -16.46
N GLU A 277 -17.74 19.38 -15.28
CA GLU A 277 -17.36 19.98 -14.01
C GLU A 277 -15.83 20.06 -13.83
N ALA A 278 -15.07 19.34 -14.67
CA ALA A 278 -13.61 19.34 -14.65
C ALA A 278 -13.00 20.75 -14.86
N GLN A 279 -13.74 21.66 -15.53
CA GLN A 279 -13.28 23.03 -15.75
C GLN A 279 -13.37 23.92 -14.51
N VAL A 280 -14.21 23.54 -13.55
CA VAL A 280 -14.49 24.33 -12.34
C VAL A 280 -13.84 23.71 -11.12
N MET A 281 -13.71 22.38 -11.10
CA MET A 281 -13.17 21.63 -9.96
C MET A 281 -11.71 21.97 -9.71
N LYS A 282 -11.38 22.35 -8.47
CA LYS A 282 -10.03 22.70 -8.06
C LYS A 282 -9.73 22.19 -6.66
N VAL A 283 -8.46 21.88 -6.42
CA VAL A 283 -7.96 21.57 -5.07
C VAL A 283 -8.17 22.79 -4.15
N GLY A 284 -8.58 22.55 -2.92
CA GLY A 284 -8.90 23.58 -1.91
C GLY A 284 -10.35 24.07 -1.93
N MET A 285 -11.18 23.60 -2.87
CA MET A 285 -12.61 23.95 -2.84
C MET A 285 -13.28 23.38 -1.60
N ALA A 286 -14.17 24.20 -1.00
CA ALA A 286 -15.05 23.72 0.05
C ALA A 286 -16.10 22.78 -0.54
N ALA A 287 -16.43 21.73 0.19
CA ALA A 287 -17.45 20.78 -0.17
C ALA A 287 -18.28 20.38 1.06
N GLU A 288 -19.49 19.93 0.82
CA GLU A 288 -20.37 19.36 1.84
C GLU A 288 -20.83 17.98 1.37
N VAL A 289 -20.90 17.03 2.31
CA VAL A 289 -21.28 15.67 2.02
C VAL A 289 -22.36 15.20 2.99
N ALA A 290 -23.34 14.44 2.47
CA ALA A 290 -24.32 13.72 3.24
C ALA A 290 -24.26 12.23 2.91
N CYS A 291 -24.07 11.36 3.91
CA CYS A 291 -23.93 9.93 3.73
C CYS A 291 -25.17 9.15 4.18
N VAL A 292 -25.50 8.08 3.47
CA VAL A 292 -26.68 7.23 3.76
C VAL A 292 -26.54 6.55 5.12
N SER A 293 -25.32 6.12 5.50
CA SER A 293 -25.08 5.49 6.80
C SER A 293 -25.12 6.44 8.00
N LYS A 294 -25.04 7.77 7.76
CA LYS A 294 -25.15 8.80 8.80
C LYS A 294 -26.13 9.89 8.33
N PRO A 295 -27.43 9.56 8.22
CA PRO A 295 -28.44 10.47 7.69
C PRO A 295 -28.58 11.72 8.57
N TRP A 296 -29.12 12.80 7.99
CA TRP A 296 -29.37 14.11 8.60
C TRP A 296 -28.09 14.84 9.07
N THR A 297 -26.91 14.32 8.76
CA THR A 297 -25.64 14.97 9.11
C THR A 297 -24.96 15.45 7.84
N ILE A 298 -24.64 16.75 7.81
CA ILE A 298 -23.82 17.35 6.76
C ILE A 298 -22.39 17.40 7.26
N ILE A 299 -21.49 16.82 6.49
CA ILE A 299 -20.06 16.74 6.81
C ILE A 299 -19.34 17.77 5.94
N PRO A 300 -18.74 18.83 6.55
CA PRO A 300 -17.92 19.79 5.79
C PRO A 300 -16.61 19.12 5.37
N MET A 301 -16.29 19.25 4.10
CA MET A 301 -15.15 18.63 3.45
C MET A 301 -14.34 19.67 2.67
N THR A 302 -13.13 19.29 2.28
CA THR A 302 -12.32 20.03 1.32
C THR A 302 -11.86 19.11 0.21
N VAL A 303 -11.75 19.65 -0.99
CA VAL A 303 -11.16 18.94 -2.14
C VAL A 303 -9.66 18.91 -1.95
N THR A 304 -9.08 17.73 -1.75
CA THR A 304 -7.62 17.57 -1.56
C THR A 304 -6.91 17.14 -2.82
N GLN A 305 -7.60 16.38 -3.68
CA GLN A 305 -7.03 15.95 -4.95
C GLN A 305 -8.10 15.88 -6.03
N VAL A 306 -7.74 16.34 -7.21
CA VAL A 306 -8.53 16.21 -8.45
C VAL A 306 -7.69 15.44 -9.44
N GLN A 307 -8.26 14.40 -10.06
CA GLN A 307 -7.56 13.58 -11.04
C GLN A 307 -7.55 14.29 -12.40
N ASP A 308 -6.37 14.42 -13.02
CA ASP A 308 -6.20 15.15 -14.29
C ASP A 308 -6.61 14.32 -15.53
N PHE A 309 -7.03 13.10 -15.35
CA PHE A 309 -7.43 12.19 -16.43
C PHE A 309 -8.70 11.41 -16.08
N ILE A 310 -9.42 10.99 -17.09
CA ILE A 310 -10.64 10.21 -16.93
C ILE A 310 -10.33 8.75 -17.27
N ALA A 311 -10.54 7.85 -16.29
CA ALA A 311 -10.16 6.45 -16.41
C ALA A 311 -10.84 5.70 -17.57
N ALA A 312 -12.00 6.15 -18.03
CA ALA A 312 -12.69 5.58 -19.20
C ALA A 312 -11.90 5.72 -20.50
N GLY A 313 -10.97 6.67 -20.59
CA GLY A 313 -10.06 6.85 -21.73
C GLY A 313 -8.79 6.00 -21.67
N GLN A 314 -8.63 5.13 -20.66
CA GLN A 314 -7.44 4.31 -20.52
C GLN A 314 -7.35 3.27 -21.65
N PHE A 315 -6.28 3.35 -22.44
CA PHE A 315 -5.95 2.30 -23.41
C PHE A 315 -5.42 1.07 -22.66
N ARG A 316 -6.16 -0.04 -22.77
CA ARG A 316 -5.72 -1.35 -22.26
C ARG A 316 -5.23 -2.16 -23.45
N GLY A 317 -3.91 -2.38 -23.53
CA GLY A 317 -3.32 -3.34 -24.47
C GLY A 317 -3.82 -4.74 -24.10
N GLY A 318 -4.62 -5.34 -24.93
CA GLY A 318 -5.17 -6.69 -24.77
C GLY A 318 -5.29 -7.37 -26.12
N GLU A 319 -5.38 -8.70 -26.13
CA GLU A 319 -5.50 -9.51 -27.34
C GLU A 319 -6.87 -9.39 -28.06
N GLN A 320 -7.84 -8.71 -27.46
CA GLN A 320 -9.17 -8.53 -28.02
C GLN A 320 -9.35 -7.12 -28.58
N LEU A 321 -9.92 -7.06 -29.79
CA LEU A 321 -10.38 -5.81 -30.38
C LEU A 321 -11.49 -5.22 -29.51
N LEU A 322 -11.30 -3.97 -29.08
CA LEU A 322 -12.28 -3.26 -28.26
C LEU A 322 -13.39 -2.71 -29.17
N ASP A 323 -14.63 -3.07 -28.89
CA ASP A 323 -15.80 -2.45 -29.50
C ASP A 323 -15.98 -1.04 -28.89
N VAL A 324 -16.08 -0.02 -29.74
CA VAL A 324 -16.31 1.37 -29.36
C VAL A 324 -17.56 1.52 -28.48
N GLN A 325 -18.57 0.70 -28.65
CA GLN A 325 -19.77 0.71 -27.81
C GLN A 325 -19.52 0.27 -26.37
N GLN A 326 -18.50 -0.56 -26.11
CA GLN A 326 -18.10 -0.95 -24.75
C GLN A 326 -17.29 0.14 -24.03
N VAL A 327 -16.66 1.04 -24.80
CA VAL A 327 -15.84 2.15 -24.27
C VAL A 327 -16.69 3.41 -24.05
N SER A 328 -17.88 3.50 -24.61
CA SER A 328 -18.68 4.73 -24.69
C SER A 328 -19.46 5.10 -23.41
N ARG A 329 -19.24 4.46 -22.27
CA ARG A 329 -19.76 4.97 -21.00
C ARG A 329 -18.98 6.23 -20.62
N PRO A 330 -19.65 7.39 -20.46
CA PRO A 330 -18.95 8.58 -20.01
C PRO A 330 -18.29 8.30 -18.67
N GLY A 331 -16.97 8.44 -18.63
CA GLY A 331 -16.23 8.34 -17.38
C GLY A 331 -16.48 9.58 -16.50
N THR A 332 -16.25 9.44 -15.22
CA THR A 332 -16.33 10.53 -14.24
C THR A 332 -14.96 11.06 -13.90
N LEU A 333 -14.90 12.33 -13.52
CA LEU A 333 -13.73 12.96 -12.90
C LEU A 333 -13.62 12.49 -11.46
N LEU A 334 -12.53 11.82 -11.09
CA LEU A 334 -12.32 11.36 -9.73
C LEU A 334 -11.73 12.48 -8.87
N VAL A 335 -12.39 12.74 -7.74
CA VAL A 335 -12.02 13.75 -6.77
C VAL A 335 -11.94 13.12 -5.38
N PHE A 336 -10.93 13.51 -4.60
CA PHE A 336 -10.81 13.09 -3.21
C PHE A 336 -11.22 14.25 -2.30
N LEU A 337 -12.06 13.91 -1.32
CA LEU A 337 -12.59 14.83 -0.34
C LEU A 337 -12.14 14.39 1.05
N GLU A 338 -11.54 15.32 1.80
CA GLU A 338 -11.16 15.07 3.19
C GLU A 338 -11.99 15.93 4.14
N PRO A 339 -12.32 15.43 5.34
CA PRO A 339 -13.08 16.20 6.31
C PRO A 339 -12.29 17.42 6.78
N LEU A 340 -12.99 18.55 6.92
CA LEU A 340 -12.38 19.79 7.37
C LEU A 340 -11.93 19.72 8.85
N TYR A 341 -12.55 18.84 9.64
CA TYR A 341 -12.26 18.64 11.06
C TYR A 341 -11.94 17.17 11.34
N GLU A 342 -11.01 16.92 12.25
CA GLU A 342 -10.71 15.56 12.73
C GLU A 342 -11.98 14.91 13.29
N GLY A 343 -12.17 13.62 12.98
CA GLY A 343 -13.37 12.88 13.39
C GLY A 343 -14.63 13.18 12.56
N GLY A 344 -14.56 14.00 11.51
CA GLY A 344 -15.70 14.35 10.67
C GLY A 344 -16.40 13.13 10.04
N LEU A 345 -15.65 12.07 9.76
CA LEU A 345 -16.16 10.79 9.22
C LEU A 345 -16.53 9.75 10.29
N ASP A 346 -16.41 10.08 11.57
CA ASP A 346 -16.78 9.16 12.65
C ASP A 346 -18.26 8.79 12.56
N GLY A 347 -18.54 7.48 12.65
CA GLY A 347 -19.88 6.93 12.51
C GLY A 347 -20.38 6.79 11.07
N VAL A 348 -19.58 7.14 10.06
CA VAL A 348 -19.85 6.79 8.67
C VAL A 348 -19.28 5.39 8.41
N THR A 349 -20.12 4.46 7.96
CA THR A 349 -19.67 3.10 7.67
C THR A 349 -18.79 3.08 6.42
N PRO A 350 -17.59 2.47 6.44
CA PRO A 350 -16.76 2.28 5.25
C PRO A 350 -17.55 1.60 4.12
N GLY A 351 -17.43 2.10 2.91
CA GLY A 351 -18.22 1.66 1.77
C GLY A 351 -19.59 2.34 1.63
N SER A 352 -19.94 3.24 2.53
CA SER A 352 -21.20 4.01 2.46
C SER A 352 -21.26 4.88 1.21
N SER A 353 -22.43 4.90 0.58
CA SER A 353 -22.77 5.85 -0.48
C SER A 353 -23.14 7.20 0.11
N CYS A 354 -22.68 8.26 -0.52
CA CYS A 354 -22.92 9.63 -0.09
C CYS A 354 -23.28 10.53 -1.29
N ILE A 355 -23.76 11.72 -1.00
CA ILE A 355 -23.97 12.80 -1.96
C ILE A 355 -23.02 13.92 -1.59
N ALA A 356 -22.33 14.50 -2.58
CA ALA A 356 -21.42 15.62 -2.38
C ALA A 356 -21.76 16.80 -3.26
N ASN A 357 -21.67 17.99 -2.68
CA ASN A 357 -21.65 19.26 -3.39
C ASN A 357 -20.32 19.95 -3.15
N ALA A 358 -19.72 20.50 -4.21
CA ALA A 358 -18.54 21.35 -4.13
C ALA A 358 -18.92 22.80 -4.47
N TYR A 359 -18.28 23.75 -3.83
CA TYR A 359 -18.61 25.16 -3.96
C TYR A 359 -17.42 25.93 -4.53
N SER A 360 -17.59 26.52 -5.72
CA SER A 360 -16.59 27.44 -6.25
C SER A 360 -16.64 28.76 -5.48
N SER A 361 -15.49 29.37 -5.29
CA SER A 361 -15.35 30.72 -4.77
C SER A 361 -14.58 31.56 -5.77
N ASN A 362 -15.14 32.70 -6.13
CA ASN A 362 -14.52 33.68 -7.01
C ASN A 362 -13.92 34.88 -6.25
N HIS A 363 -13.79 34.73 -4.92
CA HIS A 363 -13.32 35.82 -4.05
C HIS A 363 -12.01 36.46 -4.54
N ASP A 364 -11.01 35.64 -4.90
CA ASP A 364 -9.71 36.13 -5.36
C ASP A 364 -9.80 36.96 -6.65
N VAL A 365 -10.70 36.56 -7.55
CA VAL A 365 -10.94 37.25 -8.82
C VAL A 365 -11.71 38.54 -8.58
N ILE A 366 -12.66 38.55 -7.63
CA ILE A 366 -13.47 39.74 -7.28
C ILE A 366 -12.60 40.82 -6.63
N VAL A 367 -11.67 40.44 -5.76
CA VAL A 367 -10.76 41.34 -5.05
C VAL A 367 -9.62 41.84 -5.94
N ALA A 368 -9.34 41.17 -7.07
CA ALA A 368 -8.30 41.61 -8.01
C ALA A 368 -8.60 42.98 -8.61
N LYS A 369 -7.59 43.85 -8.64
CA LYS A 369 -7.72 45.29 -9.09
C LYS A 369 -8.18 45.46 -10.54
N ASP A 370 -8.05 44.43 -11.37
CA ASP A 370 -8.37 44.48 -12.81
C ASP A 370 -9.81 44.01 -13.13
N THR A 371 -10.63 43.70 -12.13
CA THR A 371 -12.00 43.19 -12.35
C THR A 371 -12.96 44.36 -12.51
N SER A 372 -13.66 44.42 -13.66
CA SER A 372 -14.70 45.46 -13.88
C SER A 372 -15.87 45.30 -12.90
N ALA A 373 -16.53 46.38 -12.54
CA ALA A 373 -17.65 46.34 -11.58
C ALA A 373 -18.78 45.40 -12.00
N LEU A 374 -19.08 45.32 -13.30
CA LEU A 374 -20.11 44.45 -13.85
C LEU A 374 -19.73 42.97 -13.74
N ARG A 375 -18.46 42.64 -14.03
CA ARG A 375 -17.94 41.28 -13.87
C ARG A 375 -17.89 40.89 -12.39
N GLY A 376 -17.48 41.81 -11.51
CA GLY A 376 -17.48 41.57 -10.06
C GLY A 376 -18.89 41.29 -9.53
N ALA A 377 -19.90 42.08 -9.96
CA ALA A 377 -21.29 41.83 -9.58
C ALA A 377 -21.81 40.46 -10.09
N ALA A 378 -21.48 40.07 -11.32
CA ALA A 378 -21.85 38.78 -11.85
C ALA A 378 -21.22 37.62 -11.06
N LEU A 379 -19.93 37.73 -10.69
CA LEU A 379 -19.25 36.73 -9.87
C LEU A 379 -19.81 36.63 -8.46
N HIS A 380 -20.22 37.76 -7.86
CA HIS A 380 -20.94 37.77 -6.57
C HIS A 380 -22.28 37.02 -6.66
N VAL A 381 -23.01 37.14 -7.76
CA VAL A 381 -24.25 36.37 -7.96
C VAL A 381 -23.93 34.89 -8.06
N VAL A 382 -22.88 34.51 -8.78
CA VAL A 382 -22.44 33.11 -8.86
C VAL A 382 -22.10 32.58 -7.47
N ASP A 383 -21.29 33.28 -6.70
CA ASP A 383 -20.92 32.82 -5.33
C ASP A 383 -22.15 32.78 -4.40
N ALA A 384 -23.12 33.66 -4.55
CA ALA A 384 -24.37 33.62 -3.77
C ALA A 384 -25.22 32.39 -4.09
N LEU A 385 -25.15 31.85 -5.31
CA LEU A 385 -25.87 30.65 -5.69
C LEU A 385 -25.35 29.40 -4.95
N ALA A 386 -24.14 29.44 -4.41
CA ALA A 386 -23.62 28.38 -3.53
C ALA A 386 -24.54 28.14 -2.32
N LEU A 387 -25.15 29.20 -1.77
CA LEU A 387 -26.11 29.09 -0.65
C LEU A 387 -27.37 28.32 -1.06
N VAL A 388 -27.88 28.57 -2.26
CA VAL A 388 -29.03 27.83 -2.81
C VAL A 388 -28.67 26.38 -2.98
N HIS A 389 -27.50 26.09 -3.50
CA HIS A 389 -27.01 24.73 -3.70
C HIS A 389 -26.81 23.98 -2.36
N ALA A 390 -26.26 24.65 -1.35
CA ALA A 390 -26.14 24.14 0.01
C ALA A 390 -27.51 23.83 0.65
N LEU A 391 -28.51 24.68 0.40
CA LEU A 391 -29.88 24.42 0.86
C LEU A 391 -30.49 23.19 0.20
N ILE A 392 -30.24 22.99 -1.09
CA ILE A 392 -30.69 21.80 -1.82
C ILE A 392 -30.10 20.52 -1.19
N LEU A 393 -28.80 20.51 -0.87
CA LEU A 393 -28.17 19.36 -0.21
C LEU A 393 -28.80 19.06 1.17
N ARG A 394 -29.11 20.09 1.96
CA ARG A 394 -29.78 19.93 3.26
C ARG A 394 -31.17 19.32 3.11
N LEU A 395 -31.93 19.75 2.10
CA LEU A 395 -33.22 19.15 1.78
C LEU A 395 -33.08 17.70 1.29
N GLN A 396 -32.08 17.42 0.47
CA GLN A 396 -31.78 16.05 0.03
C GLN A 396 -31.39 15.18 1.22
N ALA A 397 -30.55 15.65 2.16
CA ALA A 397 -30.16 14.93 3.35
C ALA A 397 -31.37 14.62 4.27
N LEU A 398 -32.35 15.52 4.35
CA LEU A 398 -33.59 15.29 5.09
C LEU A 398 -34.47 14.22 4.44
N VAL A 399 -34.57 14.21 3.13
CA VAL A 399 -35.43 13.28 2.37
C VAL A 399 -34.76 11.92 2.12
N MET A 400 -33.41 11.86 2.11
CA MET A 400 -32.63 10.65 1.81
C MET A 400 -33.06 9.41 2.59
N PRO A 401 -33.30 9.42 3.93
CA PRO A 401 -33.74 8.24 4.66
C PRO A 401 -35.12 7.76 4.19
N PHE A 402 -36.03 8.68 3.90
CA PHE A 402 -37.36 8.33 3.39
C PHE A 402 -37.29 7.71 2.00
N GLN A 403 -36.44 8.25 1.12
CA GLN A 403 -36.22 7.68 -0.21
C GLN A 403 -35.67 6.25 -0.11
N ASN A 404 -34.66 6.02 0.75
CA ASN A 404 -34.05 4.71 0.90
C ASN A 404 -34.94 3.69 1.63
N LEU A 405 -35.74 4.13 2.60
CA LEU A 405 -36.60 3.23 3.39
C LEU A 405 -37.94 2.96 2.72
N VAL A 406 -38.50 3.93 1.98
CA VAL A 406 -39.87 3.85 1.45
C VAL A 406 -39.88 3.59 -0.05
N LEU A 407 -38.99 4.24 -0.82
CA LEU A 407 -39.04 4.17 -2.30
C LEU A 407 -38.08 3.16 -2.90
N SER A 408 -36.95 2.83 -2.23
CA SER A 408 -35.98 1.84 -2.70
C SER A 408 -36.02 0.53 -1.93
N GLY A 409 -36.93 0.39 -0.98
CA GLY A 409 -37.03 -0.74 -0.05
C GLY A 409 -37.68 -2.00 -0.58
N HIS A 410 -37.68 -2.21 -1.92
CA HIS A 410 -38.16 -3.47 -2.52
C HIS A 410 -37.31 -3.86 -3.73
#